data_0e06c6921a5be380da80d7bd22adf3ed
#
_entry.id   0e06c6921a5be380da80d7bd22adf3ed
#
_cell.length_a   1.000
_cell.length_b   1.000
_cell.length_c   1.000
_cell.angle_alpha   90.00
_cell.angle_beta   90.00
_cell.angle_gamma   90.00
#
_symmetry.space_group_name_H-M   'P 1'
#
loop_
_entity.id
_entity.type
_entity.pdbx_description
1 polymer ?
#
loop_
_entity_poly.entity_id
_entity_poly.type
_entity_poly.pdbx_seq_one_letter_code
_entity_poly.pdbx_strand_id
1 'polypeptide(L)'
;LKDKVKMKILEPSNAPYSNRWFTVPKKDGSLRFIQDLQPVNKVTIRNAGIGPIVDEFAEAFAGRAIYSMGDLYSGYDQFQLAIDSRNITTMKTPIGLVRMCTLPQGATNSVAHMMNAMNKVLHEYIPKVTMPFLDDIPIKGCLEREKDETMVGNGCRKFVMDHINDCESILNKLEQVHLTLSGTKSCFGQNEVLIVGHMCGWYGRKPSPIKINAIQNMKEVCDSVTEVRRFLGACVFYHIWLPHFAHVSDPLYQLLRKGKKFIWTDEHTQVVQQLKEALLKAPVLRQPDYKGERPIIVTVDTSPIGIGWVINQEDEDQHRYAIRFGAKILNERQRNYAQVKRELWGLLT
;
A
#
# COMPACT_ATOMS: atom_id res chain seq x y z
N LEU A 1 -24.52 14.82 -9.42
CA LEU A 1 -25.11 13.78 -10.31
C LEU A 1 -25.27 14.30 -11.73
N LYS A 2 -25.88 15.48 -11.94
CA LYS A 2 -26.08 16.06 -13.28
C LYS A 2 -24.75 16.20 -14.04
N ASP A 3 -23.68 16.62 -13.39
CA ASP A 3 -22.36 16.75 -14.00
C ASP A 3 -21.79 15.38 -14.41
N LYS A 4 -21.98 14.34 -13.58
CA LYS A 4 -21.58 12.97 -13.94
C LYS A 4 -22.35 12.42 -15.15
N VAL A 5 -23.60 12.83 -15.35
CA VAL A 5 -24.36 12.49 -16.57
C VAL A 5 -23.82 13.26 -17.78
N LYS A 6 -23.50 14.56 -17.63
CA LYS A 6 -22.88 15.35 -18.70
C LYS A 6 -21.51 14.80 -19.11
N MET A 7 -20.74 14.30 -18.17
CA MET A 7 -19.42 13.68 -18.40
C MET A 7 -19.51 12.23 -18.89
N LYS A 8 -20.72 11.69 -19.12
CA LYS A 8 -20.97 10.29 -19.52
C LYS A 8 -20.39 9.25 -18.54
N ILE A 9 -20.25 9.61 -17.28
CA ILE A 9 -19.93 8.69 -16.17
C ILE A 9 -21.19 7.93 -15.76
N LEU A 10 -22.33 8.61 -15.82
CA LEU A 10 -23.66 8.06 -15.59
C LEU A 10 -24.52 8.26 -16.86
N GLU A 11 -25.45 7.33 -17.08
CA GLU A 11 -26.46 7.45 -18.12
C GLU A 11 -27.86 7.05 -17.61
N PRO A 12 -28.96 7.54 -18.20
CA PRO A 12 -30.31 7.09 -17.86
C PRO A 12 -30.44 5.57 -18.03
N SER A 13 -31.28 4.96 -17.20
CA SER A 13 -31.51 3.52 -17.20
C SER A 13 -32.99 3.18 -17.08
N ASN A 14 -33.39 2.10 -17.73
CA ASN A 14 -34.71 1.46 -17.59
C ASN A 14 -34.57 0.03 -17.03
N ALA A 15 -33.38 -0.34 -16.53
CA ALA A 15 -33.13 -1.68 -16.02
C ALA A 15 -33.87 -1.94 -14.70
N PRO A 16 -34.26 -3.19 -14.41
CA PRO A 16 -35.06 -3.56 -13.24
C PRO A 16 -34.24 -3.63 -11.93
N TYR A 17 -33.07 -3.01 -11.89
CA TYR A 17 -32.19 -2.98 -10.73
C TYR A 17 -32.27 -1.66 -9.97
N SER A 18 -32.05 -1.68 -8.65
CA SER A 18 -32.05 -0.49 -7.83
C SER A 18 -31.05 -0.61 -6.68
N ASN A 19 -29.81 -0.21 -6.93
CA ASN A 19 -28.79 -0.13 -5.89
C ASN A 19 -28.98 1.15 -5.07
N ARG A 20 -28.54 1.10 -3.81
CA ARG A 20 -28.48 2.28 -2.94
C ARG A 20 -27.24 3.11 -3.29
N TRP A 21 -27.28 4.39 -2.96
CA TRP A 21 -26.15 5.28 -3.09
C TRP A 21 -26.20 6.32 -1.96
N PHE A 22 -25.06 6.89 -1.64
CA PHE A 22 -24.91 7.96 -0.64
C PHE A 22 -23.69 8.80 -0.97
N THR A 23 -23.54 9.92 -0.27
CA THR A 23 -22.36 10.78 -0.39
C THR A 23 -21.61 10.82 0.93
N VAL A 24 -20.28 10.95 0.82
CA VAL A 24 -19.37 11.09 1.97
C VAL A 24 -18.56 12.38 1.76
N PRO A 25 -18.48 13.27 2.78
CA PRO A 25 -17.65 14.46 2.68
C PRO A 25 -16.17 14.07 2.57
N LYS A 26 -15.45 14.74 1.67
CA LYS A 26 -13.98 14.66 1.58
C LYS A 26 -13.36 15.71 2.52
N LYS A 27 -12.04 15.63 2.71
CA LYS A 27 -11.28 16.60 3.53
C LYS A 27 -11.34 18.03 2.97
N ASP A 28 -11.49 18.17 1.65
CA ASP A 28 -11.62 19.43 0.92
C ASP A 28 -13.05 20.02 0.93
N GLY A 29 -13.98 19.39 1.68
CA GLY A 29 -15.40 19.78 1.75
C GLY A 29 -16.24 19.32 0.56
N SER A 30 -15.65 18.78 -0.51
CA SER A 30 -16.39 18.21 -1.62
C SER A 30 -17.04 16.87 -1.24
N LEU A 31 -18.05 16.46 -2.01
CA LEU A 31 -18.78 15.19 -1.76
C LEU A 31 -18.25 14.09 -2.66
N ARG A 32 -17.89 12.97 -2.03
CA ARG A 32 -17.62 11.71 -2.75
C ARG A 32 -18.94 10.96 -2.94
N PHE A 33 -19.27 10.68 -4.19
CA PHE A 33 -20.39 9.82 -4.53
C PHE A 33 -19.99 8.35 -4.32
N ILE A 34 -20.83 7.58 -3.63
CA ILE A 34 -20.61 6.15 -3.34
C ILE A 34 -21.88 5.39 -3.71
N GLN A 35 -21.71 4.35 -4.51
CA GLN A 35 -22.75 3.38 -4.82
C GLN A 35 -22.58 2.16 -3.91
N ASP A 36 -23.67 1.70 -3.30
CA ASP A 36 -23.68 0.46 -2.52
C ASP A 36 -23.85 -0.73 -3.48
N LEU A 37 -22.76 -1.37 -3.79
CA LEU A 37 -22.69 -2.56 -4.66
C LEU A 37 -22.60 -3.87 -3.86
N GLN A 38 -22.82 -3.85 -2.53
CA GLN A 38 -22.77 -5.08 -1.74
C GLN A 38 -23.71 -6.19 -2.26
N PRO A 39 -24.98 -5.90 -2.69
CA PRO A 39 -25.82 -6.93 -3.27
C PRO A 39 -25.25 -7.53 -4.56
N VAL A 40 -24.70 -6.68 -5.43
CA VAL A 40 -24.05 -7.10 -6.69
C VAL A 40 -22.81 -7.93 -6.40
N ASN A 41 -21.97 -7.49 -5.46
CA ASN A 41 -20.75 -8.17 -5.09
C ASN A 41 -20.97 -9.60 -4.55
N LYS A 42 -22.13 -9.87 -3.93
CA LYS A 42 -22.46 -11.21 -3.42
C LYS A 42 -22.67 -12.24 -4.53
N VAL A 43 -23.09 -11.80 -5.71
CA VAL A 43 -23.37 -12.68 -6.87
C VAL A 43 -22.30 -12.57 -7.96
N THR A 44 -21.35 -11.66 -7.82
CA THR A 44 -20.26 -11.46 -8.78
C THR A 44 -19.19 -12.53 -8.59
N ILE A 45 -18.84 -13.21 -9.66
CA ILE A 45 -17.69 -14.12 -9.68
C ILE A 45 -16.42 -13.29 -9.54
N ARG A 46 -15.64 -13.58 -8.50
CA ARG A 46 -14.41 -12.84 -8.21
C ARG A 46 -13.33 -13.17 -9.24
N ASN A 47 -12.74 -12.14 -9.82
CA ASN A 47 -11.54 -12.26 -10.64
C ASN A 47 -10.34 -12.66 -9.74
N ALA A 48 -9.49 -13.55 -10.25
CA ALA A 48 -8.29 -14.03 -9.57
C ALA A 48 -7.12 -13.01 -9.57
N GLY A 49 -7.34 -11.78 -10.04
CA GLY A 49 -6.33 -10.72 -10.02
C GLY A 49 -5.85 -10.44 -8.59
N ILE A 50 -4.56 -10.69 -8.34
CA ILE A 50 -3.90 -10.43 -7.07
C ILE A 50 -3.14 -9.12 -7.22
N GLY A 51 -3.40 -8.16 -6.32
CA GLY A 51 -2.55 -6.97 -6.20
C GLY A 51 -1.15 -7.33 -5.71
N PRO A 52 -0.13 -6.49 -5.97
CA PRO A 52 1.22 -6.72 -5.46
C PRO A 52 1.23 -6.68 -3.93
N ILE A 53 2.17 -7.41 -3.34
CA ILE A 53 2.44 -7.31 -1.90
C ILE A 53 3.01 -5.91 -1.63
N VAL A 54 2.34 -5.15 -0.76
CA VAL A 54 2.64 -3.73 -0.51
C VAL A 54 4.09 -3.49 -0.10
N ASP A 55 4.64 -4.37 0.75
CA ASP A 55 6.01 -4.25 1.25
C ASP A 55 7.05 -4.47 0.14
N GLU A 56 6.86 -5.49 -0.70
CA GLU A 56 7.73 -5.79 -1.85
C GLU A 56 7.62 -4.70 -2.92
N PHE A 57 6.40 -4.20 -3.12
CA PHE A 57 6.15 -3.09 -4.03
C PHE A 57 6.94 -1.84 -3.60
N ALA A 58 6.82 -1.43 -2.34
CA ALA A 58 7.53 -0.26 -1.81
C ALA A 58 9.05 -0.46 -1.78
N GLU A 59 9.54 -1.70 -1.59
CA GLU A 59 10.97 -2.03 -1.62
C GLU A 59 11.60 -1.72 -2.98
N ALA A 60 10.90 -1.98 -4.08
CA ALA A 60 11.38 -1.70 -5.43
C ALA A 60 11.65 -0.21 -5.71
N PHE A 61 11.09 0.68 -4.88
CA PHE A 61 11.28 2.12 -4.96
C PHE A 61 12.27 2.68 -3.94
N ALA A 62 12.74 1.90 -2.98
CA ALA A 62 13.70 2.36 -1.99
C ALA A 62 15.08 2.67 -2.61
N GLY A 63 15.80 3.66 -2.08
CA GLY A 63 17.20 3.94 -2.45
C GLY A 63 17.39 4.55 -3.85
N ARG A 64 16.42 5.27 -4.39
CA ARG A 64 16.52 5.95 -5.68
C ARG A 64 16.95 7.39 -5.52
N ALA A 65 17.71 7.90 -6.48
CA ALA A 65 18.24 9.27 -6.48
C ALA A 65 17.17 10.33 -6.75
N ILE A 66 16.11 9.97 -7.49
CA ILE A 66 15.04 10.88 -7.91
C ILE A 66 13.75 10.09 -8.17
N TYR A 67 12.62 10.74 -7.95
CA TYR A 67 11.28 10.17 -8.09
C TYR A 67 10.34 11.11 -8.79
N SER A 68 9.30 10.54 -9.40
CA SER A 68 8.09 11.26 -9.78
C SER A 68 6.86 10.40 -9.46
N MET A 69 5.71 11.04 -9.27
CA MET A 69 4.44 10.39 -8.99
C MET A 69 3.36 10.99 -9.87
N GLY A 70 2.78 10.18 -10.74
CA GLY A 70 1.55 10.51 -11.45
C GLY A 70 0.34 10.00 -10.67
N ASP A 71 -0.73 10.81 -10.55
CA ASP A 71 -2.02 10.42 -9.96
C ASP A 71 -3.08 10.53 -11.07
N LEU A 72 -3.79 9.46 -11.38
CA LEU A 72 -4.85 9.49 -12.39
C LEU A 72 -6.03 10.36 -11.92
N TYR A 73 -6.44 11.30 -12.74
CA TYR A 73 -7.61 12.13 -12.44
C TYR A 73 -8.87 11.29 -12.45
N SER A 74 -9.47 11.05 -11.27
CA SER A 74 -10.65 10.18 -11.13
C SER A 74 -10.47 8.82 -11.83
N GLY A 75 -9.36 8.13 -11.57
CA GLY A 75 -8.88 6.99 -12.34
C GLY A 75 -9.96 5.97 -12.75
N TYR A 76 -10.85 5.56 -11.83
CA TYR A 76 -11.94 4.63 -12.15
C TYR A 76 -12.94 5.17 -13.18
N ASP A 77 -13.18 6.48 -13.20
CA ASP A 77 -14.11 7.12 -14.14
C ASP A 77 -13.55 7.18 -15.58
N GLN A 78 -12.25 6.88 -15.78
CA GLN A 78 -11.60 6.84 -17.09
C GLN A 78 -11.70 5.49 -17.81
N PHE A 79 -12.10 4.42 -17.10
CA PHE A 79 -12.25 3.10 -17.67
C PHE A 79 -13.72 2.79 -17.95
N GLN A 80 -14.03 2.47 -19.21
CA GLN A 80 -15.39 2.15 -19.63
C GLN A 80 -15.86 0.80 -19.07
N LEU A 81 -17.10 0.76 -18.60
CA LEU A 81 -17.78 -0.47 -18.21
C LEU A 81 -18.47 -1.08 -19.44
N ALA A 82 -18.29 -2.37 -19.65
CA ALA A 82 -18.97 -3.10 -20.73
C ALA A 82 -20.48 -2.90 -20.66
N ILE A 83 -21.13 -2.70 -21.81
CA ILE A 83 -22.56 -2.34 -21.90
C ILE A 83 -23.43 -3.34 -21.15
N ASP A 84 -23.14 -4.64 -21.30
CA ASP A 84 -23.90 -5.72 -20.65
C ASP A 84 -23.78 -5.69 -19.12
N SER A 85 -22.69 -5.12 -18.60
CA SER A 85 -22.45 -4.99 -17.15
C SER A 85 -23.06 -3.72 -16.54
N ARG A 86 -23.52 -2.76 -17.34
CA ARG A 86 -24.05 -1.48 -16.83
C ARG A 86 -25.36 -1.61 -16.09
N ASN A 87 -26.26 -2.49 -16.56
CA ASN A 87 -27.60 -2.62 -16.01
C ASN A 87 -27.62 -2.95 -14.52
N ILE A 88 -26.74 -3.84 -14.06
CA ILE A 88 -26.66 -4.23 -12.64
C ILE A 88 -26.22 -3.08 -11.72
N THR A 89 -25.67 -2.01 -12.28
CA THR A 89 -25.24 -0.80 -11.53
C THR A 89 -26.36 0.23 -11.43
N THR A 90 -27.55 -0.04 -11.92
CA THR A 90 -28.67 0.92 -11.88
C THR A 90 -29.01 1.32 -10.45
N MET A 91 -29.29 2.60 -10.24
CA MET A 91 -29.65 3.20 -8.95
C MET A 91 -30.76 4.22 -9.12
N LYS A 92 -31.61 4.32 -8.10
CA LYS A 92 -32.69 5.32 -8.05
C LYS A 92 -32.14 6.62 -7.45
N THR A 93 -32.25 7.71 -8.20
CA THR A 93 -31.73 9.02 -7.81
C THR A 93 -32.82 10.10 -7.97
N PRO A 94 -32.62 11.31 -7.39
CA PRO A 94 -33.54 12.44 -7.59
C PRO A 94 -33.71 12.88 -9.05
N ILE A 95 -32.80 12.49 -9.93
CA ILE A 95 -32.88 12.77 -11.39
C ILE A 95 -33.41 11.60 -12.21
N GLY A 96 -33.94 10.57 -11.54
CA GLY A 96 -34.45 9.35 -12.17
C GLY A 96 -33.55 8.15 -11.95
N LEU A 97 -33.82 7.06 -12.71
CA LEU A 97 -32.97 5.88 -12.74
C LEU A 97 -31.75 6.15 -13.61
N VAL A 98 -30.57 5.93 -13.04
CA VAL A 98 -29.27 6.06 -13.75
C VAL A 98 -28.40 4.84 -13.49
N ARG A 99 -27.48 4.54 -14.41
CA ARG A 99 -26.49 3.46 -14.28
C ARG A 99 -25.08 3.97 -14.61
N MET A 100 -24.07 3.24 -14.14
CA MET A 100 -22.66 3.58 -14.44
C MET A 100 -22.30 3.24 -15.88
N CYS A 101 -21.61 4.15 -16.55
CA CYS A 101 -20.95 3.91 -17.84
C CYS A 101 -19.49 3.53 -17.66
N THR A 102 -18.92 3.89 -16.51
CA THR A 102 -17.51 3.70 -16.17
C THR A 102 -17.35 2.71 -15.03
N LEU A 103 -16.12 2.31 -14.76
CA LEU A 103 -15.78 1.32 -13.74
C LEU A 103 -16.22 1.78 -12.34
N PRO A 104 -17.18 1.07 -11.68
CA PRO A 104 -17.71 1.55 -10.42
C PRO A 104 -16.76 1.28 -9.26
N GLN A 105 -16.48 2.31 -8.46
CA GLN A 105 -15.73 2.16 -7.21
C GLN A 105 -16.50 1.27 -6.22
N GLY A 106 -15.82 0.24 -5.70
CA GLY A 106 -16.42 -0.70 -4.74
C GLY A 106 -17.05 -1.95 -5.36
N ALA A 107 -17.07 -2.12 -6.68
CA ALA A 107 -17.38 -3.41 -7.28
C ALA A 107 -16.21 -4.40 -7.10
N THR A 108 -16.54 -5.66 -6.87
CA THR A 108 -15.58 -6.74 -6.52
C THR A 108 -14.38 -6.80 -7.47
N ASN A 109 -14.59 -6.62 -8.77
CA ASN A 109 -13.54 -6.79 -9.77
C ASN A 109 -12.92 -5.48 -10.27
N SER A 110 -13.40 -4.32 -9.81
CA SER A 110 -12.93 -3.02 -10.31
C SER A 110 -11.43 -2.79 -10.06
N VAL A 111 -10.94 -3.16 -8.88
CA VAL A 111 -9.50 -3.07 -8.54
C VAL A 111 -8.66 -3.94 -9.48
N ALA A 112 -9.02 -5.21 -9.64
CA ALA A 112 -8.29 -6.14 -10.50
C ALA A 112 -8.31 -5.69 -11.97
N HIS A 113 -9.44 -5.17 -12.44
CA HIS A 113 -9.56 -4.65 -13.80
C HIS A 113 -8.65 -3.44 -14.03
N MET A 114 -8.68 -2.47 -13.13
CA MET A 114 -7.83 -1.28 -13.19
C MET A 114 -6.35 -1.63 -13.18
N MET A 115 -5.91 -2.50 -12.25
CA MET A 115 -4.53 -2.97 -12.17
C MET A 115 -4.07 -3.65 -13.47
N ASN A 116 -4.91 -4.55 -14.02
CA ASN A 116 -4.61 -5.24 -15.27
C ASN A 116 -4.52 -4.27 -16.46
N ALA A 117 -5.41 -3.28 -16.52
CA ALA A 117 -5.39 -2.27 -17.57
C ALA A 117 -4.12 -1.41 -17.50
N MET A 118 -3.75 -0.92 -16.31
CA MET A 118 -2.54 -0.12 -16.11
C MET A 118 -1.27 -0.92 -16.40
N ASN A 119 -1.21 -2.18 -15.95
CA ASN A 119 -0.09 -3.07 -16.26
C ASN A 119 0.05 -3.33 -17.77
N LYS A 120 -1.07 -3.45 -18.49
CA LYS A 120 -1.06 -3.61 -19.95
C LYS A 120 -0.60 -2.34 -20.67
N VAL A 121 -1.06 -1.18 -20.23
CA VAL A 121 -0.69 0.13 -20.81
C VAL A 121 0.80 0.38 -20.63
N LEU A 122 1.33 0.12 -19.44
CA LEU A 122 2.71 0.46 -19.06
C LEU A 122 3.68 -0.73 -19.09
N HIS A 123 3.32 -1.87 -19.71
CA HIS A 123 4.08 -3.12 -19.64
C HIS A 123 5.56 -2.98 -20.07
N GLU A 124 5.84 -2.13 -21.07
CA GLU A 124 7.19 -1.88 -21.60
C GLU A 124 8.12 -1.23 -20.56
N TYR A 125 7.54 -0.49 -19.62
CA TYR A 125 8.26 0.28 -18.58
C TYR A 125 8.34 -0.45 -17.25
N ILE A 126 7.57 -1.56 -17.08
CA ILE A 126 7.54 -2.36 -15.86
C ILE A 126 8.63 -3.46 -15.94
N PRO A 127 9.39 -3.71 -14.89
CA PRO A 127 9.46 -2.99 -13.60
C PRO A 127 10.54 -1.89 -13.57
N LYS A 128 11.18 -1.59 -14.71
CA LYS A 128 12.40 -0.76 -14.76
C LYS A 128 12.14 0.69 -14.36
N VAL A 129 11.13 1.31 -14.97
CA VAL A 129 10.82 2.74 -14.82
C VAL A 129 9.67 2.93 -13.84
N THR A 130 8.62 2.15 -13.96
CA THR A 130 7.41 2.27 -13.14
C THR A 130 6.87 0.92 -12.71
N MET A 131 6.04 0.93 -11.69
CA MET A 131 5.13 -0.15 -11.29
C MET A 131 3.84 0.53 -10.84
N PRO A 132 2.78 0.58 -11.65
CA PRO A 132 1.54 1.26 -11.26
C PRO A 132 0.81 0.53 -10.12
N PHE A 133 0.18 1.30 -9.24
CA PHE A 133 -0.66 0.79 -8.16
C PHE A 133 -1.98 1.54 -8.13
N LEU A 134 -3.02 0.94 -8.71
CA LEU A 134 -4.33 1.58 -8.92
C LEU A 134 -4.18 2.87 -9.76
N ASP A 135 -4.54 4.01 -9.16
CA ASP A 135 -4.46 5.35 -9.73
C ASP A 135 -3.09 6.02 -9.55
N ASP A 136 -2.20 5.44 -8.74
CA ASP A 136 -0.84 5.94 -8.53
C ASP A 136 0.14 5.34 -9.56
N ILE A 137 0.92 6.19 -10.22
CA ILE A 137 1.94 5.81 -11.20
C ILE A 137 3.29 6.35 -10.70
N PRO A 138 3.95 5.64 -9.77
CA PRO A 138 5.27 6.04 -9.31
C PRO A 138 6.32 5.76 -10.38
N ILE A 139 7.17 6.77 -10.66
CA ILE A 139 8.28 6.70 -11.60
C ILE A 139 9.57 6.80 -10.81
N LYS A 140 10.43 5.80 -10.93
CA LYS A 140 11.70 5.72 -10.20
C LYS A 140 12.88 6.03 -11.11
N GLY A 141 13.79 6.88 -10.62
CA GLY A 141 15.08 7.09 -11.26
C GLY A 141 16.08 5.98 -10.95
N CYS A 142 17.36 6.22 -11.25
CA CYS A 142 18.46 5.31 -10.92
C CYS A 142 18.60 5.09 -9.41
N LEU A 143 19.31 4.04 -9.01
CA LEU A 143 19.74 3.88 -7.62
C LEU A 143 20.70 5.01 -7.23
N GLU A 144 20.67 5.46 -5.97
CA GLU A 144 21.56 6.52 -5.47
C GLU A 144 23.05 6.18 -5.71
N ARG A 145 23.44 4.93 -5.50
CA ARG A 145 24.81 4.44 -5.75
C ARG A 145 25.22 4.37 -7.23
N GLU A 146 24.24 4.39 -8.16
CA GLU A 146 24.45 4.35 -9.61
C GLU A 146 24.25 5.73 -10.25
N LYS A 147 24.18 6.79 -9.42
CA LYS A 147 23.88 8.15 -9.84
C LYS A 147 25.01 8.75 -10.66
N ASP A 148 24.74 9.02 -11.93
CA ASP A 148 25.67 9.69 -12.84
C ASP A 148 25.44 11.21 -12.78
N GLU A 149 26.37 11.94 -12.16
CA GLU A 149 26.32 13.40 -11.98
C GLU A 149 26.99 14.17 -13.12
N THR A 150 27.45 13.50 -14.19
CA THR A 150 28.03 14.21 -15.33
C THR A 150 27.03 15.20 -15.92
N MET A 151 27.53 16.38 -16.29
CA MET A 151 26.69 17.40 -16.88
C MET A 151 26.45 17.08 -18.35
N VAL A 152 25.19 17.06 -18.72
CA VAL A 152 24.74 16.90 -20.11
C VAL A 152 24.15 18.23 -20.63
N GLY A 153 23.70 18.28 -21.86
CA GLY A 153 23.19 19.50 -22.49
C GLY A 153 22.34 20.37 -21.53
N ASN A 154 22.41 21.65 -21.68
CA ASN A 154 21.67 22.67 -20.90
C ASN A 154 22.03 22.72 -19.40
N GLY A 155 23.18 22.20 -18.98
CA GLY A 155 23.61 22.26 -17.58
C GLY A 155 22.81 21.33 -16.64
N CYS A 156 22.18 20.29 -17.16
CA CYS A 156 21.46 19.28 -16.38
C CYS A 156 22.37 18.08 -16.08
N ARG A 157 22.26 17.51 -14.89
CA ARG A 157 22.95 16.27 -14.53
C ARG A 157 22.31 15.10 -15.25
N LYS A 158 23.15 14.14 -15.71
CA LYS A 158 22.71 13.01 -16.55
C LYS A 158 21.58 12.20 -15.91
N PHE A 159 21.68 11.82 -14.64
CA PHE A 159 20.63 11.04 -13.96
C PHE A 159 19.28 11.77 -13.90
N VAL A 160 19.30 13.13 -13.83
CA VAL A 160 18.08 13.96 -13.88
C VAL A 160 17.50 13.95 -15.29
N MET A 161 18.35 14.11 -16.31
CA MET A 161 17.92 14.08 -17.71
C MET A 161 17.31 12.72 -18.06
N ASP A 162 17.97 11.63 -17.64
CA ASP A 162 17.46 10.27 -17.85
C ASP A 162 16.07 10.10 -17.22
N HIS A 163 15.88 10.63 -15.99
CA HIS A 163 14.59 10.59 -15.32
C HIS A 163 13.51 11.45 -16.00
N ILE A 164 13.89 12.61 -16.57
CA ILE A 164 12.97 13.44 -17.37
C ILE A 164 12.50 12.66 -18.60
N ASN A 165 13.41 11.99 -19.31
CA ASN A 165 13.08 11.18 -20.47
C ASN A 165 12.14 10.01 -20.12
N ASP A 166 12.36 9.38 -18.96
CA ASP A 166 11.47 8.32 -18.44
C ASP A 166 10.07 8.87 -18.14
N CYS A 167 9.99 10.04 -17.48
CA CYS A 167 8.71 10.72 -17.23
C CYS A 167 7.99 11.06 -18.54
N GLU A 168 8.69 11.64 -19.51
CA GLU A 168 8.13 11.97 -20.82
C GLU A 168 7.59 10.74 -21.54
N SER A 169 8.33 9.64 -21.50
CA SER A 169 7.92 8.35 -22.10
C SER A 169 6.62 7.83 -21.48
N ILE A 170 6.50 7.89 -20.15
CA ILE A 170 5.27 7.49 -19.42
C ILE A 170 4.11 8.42 -19.79
N LEU A 171 4.33 9.74 -19.79
CA LEU A 171 3.29 10.72 -20.12
C LEU A 171 2.78 10.56 -21.56
N ASN A 172 3.69 10.38 -22.52
CA ASN A 172 3.34 10.12 -23.92
C ASN A 172 2.51 8.84 -24.06
N LYS A 173 2.86 7.78 -23.30
CA LYS A 173 2.09 6.53 -23.32
C LYS A 173 0.68 6.71 -22.77
N LEU A 174 0.51 7.47 -21.68
CA LEU A 174 -0.80 7.78 -21.11
C LEU A 174 -1.64 8.63 -22.08
N GLU A 175 -1.04 9.61 -22.75
CA GLU A 175 -1.71 10.44 -23.75
C GLU A 175 -2.23 9.60 -24.93
N GLN A 176 -1.40 8.69 -25.45
CA GLN A 176 -1.79 7.78 -26.54
C GLN A 176 -3.04 6.95 -26.24
N VAL A 177 -3.26 6.61 -24.96
CA VAL A 177 -4.43 5.85 -24.51
C VAL A 177 -5.50 6.73 -23.87
N HIS A 178 -5.38 8.04 -23.99
CA HIS A 178 -6.32 9.04 -23.46
C HIS A 178 -6.53 8.99 -21.95
N LEU A 179 -5.51 8.62 -21.18
CA LEU A 179 -5.52 8.67 -19.72
C LEU A 179 -5.02 10.04 -19.24
N THR A 180 -5.76 10.65 -18.32
CA THR A 180 -5.48 11.99 -17.79
C THR A 180 -4.95 11.91 -16.37
N LEU A 181 -3.86 12.64 -16.10
CA LEU A 181 -3.30 12.83 -14.76
C LEU A 181 -3.89 14.06 -14.06
N SER A 182 -3.89 14.03 -12.75
CA SER A 182 -4.20 15.17 -11.89
C SER A 182 -2.95 16.03 -11.70
N GLY A 183 -2.89 17.22 -12.33
CA GLY A 183 -1.75 18.12 -12.18
C GLY A 183 -1.52 18.61 -10.75
N THR A 184 -2.57 18.68 -9.92
CA THR A 184 -2.46 19.14 -8.52
C THR A 184 -1.99 18.06 -7.55
N LYS A 185 -2.12 16.77 -7.92
CA LYS A 185 -1.71 15.65 -7.09
C LYS A 185 -0.43 14.99 -7.59
N SER A 186 -0.13 15.11 -8.87
CA SER A 186 1.12 14.61 -9.43
C SER A 186 2.29 15.49 -9.01
N CYS A 187 3.44 14.87 -8.77
CA CYS A 187 4.70 15.57 -8.46
C CYS A 187 5.85 14.95 -9.23
N PHE A 188 6.79 15.78 -9.66
CA PHE A 188 7.91 15.39 -10.49
C PHE A 188 9.23 15.82 -9.87
N GLY A 189 10.31 15.06 -10.10
CA GLY A 189 11.65 15.41 -9.68
C GLY A 189 11.84 15.51 -8.16
N GLN A 190 11.23 14.63 -7.39
CA GLN A 190 11.27 14.63 -5.92
C GLN A 190 12.43 13.80 -5.38
N ASN A 191 13.00 14.22 -4.24
CA ASN A 191 14.02 13.45 -3.52
C ASN A 191 13.43 12.27 -2.75
N GLU A 192 12.16 12.36 -2.39
CA GLU A 192 11.41 11.31 -1.70
C GLU A 192 9.92 11.37 -2.08
N VAL A 193 9.25 10.24 -1.99
CA VAL A 193 7.84 10.11 -2.37
C VAL A 193 7.12 9.10 -1.48
N LEU A 194 5.84 9.37 -1.23
CA LEU A 194 4.99 8.46 -0.46
C LEU A 194 4.40 7.40 -1.39
N ILE A 195 4.81 6.16 -1.22
CA ILE A 195 4.35 5.01 -2.01
C ILE A 195 3.63 4.02 -1.10
N VAL A 196 2.36 3.79 -1.34
CA VAL A 196 1.48 2.86 -0.58
C VAL A 196 1.67 2.93 0.94
N GLY A 197 1.86 4.13 1.49
CA GLY A 197 2.05 4.36 2.93
C GLY A 197 3.48 4.27 3.43
N HIS A 198 4.47 4.08 2.55
CA HIS A 198 5.90 4.09 2.84
C HIS A 198 6.55 5.32 2.23
N MET A 199 7.35 6.05 2.99
CA MET A 199 8.17 7.14 2.48
C MET A 199 9.45 6.54 1.89
N CYS A 200 9.58 6.58 0.57
CA CYS A 200 10.73 6.08 -0.18
C CYS A 200 11.63 7.25 -0.59
N GLY A 201 12.93 7.14 -0.35
CA GLY A 201 13.94 8.13 -0.67
C GLY A 201 15.30 7.48 -0.94
N TRP A 202 16.32 8.30 -1.22
CA TRP A 202 17.70 7.87 -1.46
C TRP A 202 18.29 7.01 -0.31
N TYR A 203 17.85 7.27 0.90
CA TYR A 203 18.26 6.55 2.11
C TYR A 203 17.66 5.13 2.21
N GLY A 204 16.57 4.85 1.49
CA GLY A 204 15.79 3.64 1.61
C GLY A 204 14.30 3.94 1.82
N ARG A 205 13.65 3.26 2.77
CA ARG A 205 12.23 3.46 3.11
C ARG A 205 12.00 3.62 4.59
N LYS A 206 11.01 4.45 4.94
CA LYS A 206 10.53 4.72 6.31
C LYS A 206 9.01 4.61 6.35
N PRO A 207 8.41 4.42 7.54
CA PRO A 207 6.96 4.54 7.68
C PRO A 207 6.50 5.97 7.32
N SER A 208 5.27 6.09 6.80
CA SER A 208 4.68 7.41 6.52
C SER A 208 4.58 8.27 7.79
N PRO A 209 5.16 9.47 7.85
CA PRO A 209 5.07 10.36 9.01
C PRO A 209 3.64 10.69 9.41
N ILE A 210 2.76 10.88 8.42
CA ILE A 210 1.32 11.17 8.65
C ILE A 210 0.64 9.99 9.35
N LYS A 211 0.95 8.75 8.94
CA LYS A 211 0.37 7.55 9.52
C LYS A 211 0.92 7.28 10.91
N ILE A 212 2.23 7.48 11.11
CA ILE A 212 2.84 7.36 12.44
C ILE A 212 2.20 8.35 13.41
N ASN A 213 2.05 9.61 13.01
CA ASN A 213 1.36 10.61 13.84
C ASN A 213 -0.08 10.21 14.17
N ALA A 214 -0.81 9.62 13.21
CA ALA A 214 -2.16 9.10 13.47
C ALA A 214 -2.16 7.97 14.52
N ILE A 215 -1.15 7.07 14.50
CA ILE A 215 -1.01 6.00 15.50
C ILE A 215 -0.64 6.59 16.87
N GLN A 216 0.25 7.59 16.92
CA GLN A 216 0.62 8.28 18.15
C GLN A 216 -0.59 8.90 18.87
N ASN A 217 -1.53 9.45 18.08
CA ASN A 217 -2.75 10.09 18.60
C ASN A 217 -3.87 9.08 18.96
N MET A 218 -3.67 7.76 18.76
CA MET A 218 -4.61 6.76 19.27
C MET A 218 -4.56 6.71 20.80
N LYS A 219 -5.68 6.36 21.43
CA LYS A 219 -5.74 6.15 22.89
C LYS A 219 -4.73 5.09 23.33
N GLU A 220 -4.13 5.28 24.49
CA GLU A 220 -3.23 4.30 25.10
C GLU A 220 -4.00 3.22 25.86
N VAL A 221 -5.14 3.59 26.44
CA VAL A 221 -6.07 2.66 27.08
C VAL A 221 -7.20 2.37 26.10
N CYS A 222 -7.38 1.12 25.73
CA CYS A 222 -8.48 0.69 24.88
C CYS A 222 -9.65 0.18 25.73
N ASP A 223 -10.85 0.66 25.42
CA ASP A 223 -12.08 0.32 26.16
C ASP A 223 -12.78 -0.92 25.60
N SER A 224 -12.33 -1.44 24.47
CA SER A 224 -12.98 -2.55 23.78
C SER A 224 -12.02 -3.36 22.90
N VAL A 225 -12.42 -4.62 22.64
CA VAL A 225 -11.76 -5.51 21.66
C VAL A 225 -11.65 -4.86 20.27
N THR A 226 -12.62 -4.02 19.89
CA THR A 226 -12.62 -3.31 18.61
C THR A 226 -11.51 -2.27 18.54
N GLU A 227 -11.27 -1.54 19.62
CA GLU A 227 -10.17 -0.57 19.69
C GLU A 227 -8.81 -1.25 19.67
N VAL A 228 -8.64 -2.36 20.38
CA VAL A 228 -7.42 -3.19 20.32
C VAL A 228 -7.15 -3.67 18.89
N ARG A 229 -8.17 -4.19 18.22
CA ARG A 229 -8.04 -4.62 16.81
C ARG A 229 -7.64 -3.46 15.88
N ARG A 230 -8.21 -2.27 16.10
CA ARG A 230 -7.86 -1.07 15.33
C ARG A 230 -6.41 -0.68 15.53
N PHE A 231 -5.93 -0.64 16.77
CA PHE A 231 -4.54 -0.32 17.10
C PHE A 231 -3.56 -1.35 16.53
N LEU A 232 -3.80 -2.63 16.81
CA LEU A 232 -2.96 -3.72 16.27
C LEU A 232 -2.96 -3.74 14.74
N GLY A 233 -4.12 -3.52 14.10
CA GLY A 233 -4.21 -3.44 12.63
C GLY A 233 -3.35 -2.32 12.05
N ALA A 234 -3.26 -1.18 12.72
CA ALA A 234 -2.38 -0.09 12.33
C ALA A 234 -0.89 -0.45 12.52
N CYS A 235 -0.54 -1.12 13.63
CA CYS A 235 0.83 -1.56 13.90
C CYS A 235 1.27 -2.69 12.94
N VAL A 236 0.39 -3.63 12.62
CA VAL A 236 0.67 -4.74 11.68
C VAL A 236 1.06 -4.23 10.31
N PHE A 237 0.48 -3.12 9.84
CA PHE A 237 0.87 -2.52 8.57
C PHE A 237 2.35 -2.09 8.55
N TYR A 238 2.91 -1.72 9.70
CA TYR A 238 4.31 -1.32 9.88
C TYR A 238 5.16 -2.34 10.62
N HIS A 239 4.72 -3.60 10.70
CA HIS A 239 5.43 -4.64 11.45
C HIS A 239 6.86 -4.89 10.94
N ILE A 240 7.12 -4.64 9.65
CA ILE A 240 8.46 -4.78 9.05
C ILE A 240 9.51 -3.83 9.61
N TRP A 241 9.10 -2.82 10.40
CA TRP A 241 9.97 -1.90 11.14
C TRP A 241 10.07 -2.21 12.63
N LEU A 242 9.29 -3.18 13.13
CA LEU A 242 9.16 -3.47 14.55
C LEU A 242 9.91 -4.76 14.91
N PRO A 243 11.13 -4.65 15.49
CA PRO A 243 11.82 -5.83 16.03
C PRO A 243 10.94 -6.47 17.13
N HIS A 244 10.97 -7.80 17.20
CA HIS A 244 10.26 -8.57 18.23
C HIS A 244 8.74 -8.30 18.33
N PHE A 245 8.10 -7.83 17.25
CA PHE A 245 6.69 -7.42 17.25
C PHE A 245 5.76 -8.49 17.83
N ALA A 246 5.97 -9.79 17.52
CA ALA A 246 5.14 -10.87 18.04
C ALA A 246 5.23 -10.97 19.57
N HIS A 247 6.42 -10.79 20.14
CA HIS A 247 6.63 -10.86 21.58
C HIS A 247 6.01 -9.67 22.30
N VAL A 248 6.29 -8.48 21.82
CA VAL A 248 5.79 -7.22 22.41
C VAL A 248 4.25 -7.16 22.35
N SER A 249 3.65 -7.59 21.23
CA SER A 249 2.21 -7.46 21.01
C SER A 249 1.37 -8.61 21.61
N ASP A 250 1.99 -9.70 22.09
CA ASP A 250 1.27 -10.88 22.61
C ASP A 250 0.21 -10.54 23.68
N PRO A 251 0.47 -9.70 24.70
CA PRO A 251 -0.55 -9.36 25.70
C PRO A 251 -1.83 -8.80 25.05
N LEU A 252 -1.71 -7.93 24.05
CA LEU A 252 -2.85 -7.38 23.33
C LEU A 252 -3.58 -8.45 22.49
N TYR A 253 -2.85 -9.37 21.86
CA TYR A 253 -3.46 -10.49 21.14
C TYR A 253 -4.19 -11.46 22.05
N GLN A 254 -3.76 -11.61 23.31
CA GLN A 254 -4.46 -12.43 24.31
C GLN A 254 -5.87 -11.89 24.61
N LEU A 255 -6.08 -10.55 24.59
CA LEU A 255 -7.40 -9.92 24.73
C LEU A 255 -8.35 -10.22 23.57
N LEU A 256 -7.81 -10.60 22.40
CA LEU A 256 -8.61 -10.90 21.21
C LEU A 256 -9.08 -12.35 21.12
N ARG A 257 -8.61 -13.24 22.04
CA ARG A 257 -8.96 -14.65 22.02
C ARG A 257 -10.44 -14.88 22.32
N LYS A 258 -11.05 -15.80 21.56
CA LYS A 258 -12.46 -16.15 21.73
C LYS A 258 -12.70 -16.70 23.14
N GLY A 259 -13.74 -16.20 23.81
CA GLY A 259 -14.14 -16.64 25.17
C GLY A 259 -13.35 -15.98 26.31
N LYS A 260 -12.33 -15.16 26.05
CA LYS A 260 -11.64 -14.41 27.09
C LYS A 260 -12.45 -13.16 27.48
N LYS A 261 -12.58 -12.89 28.79
CA LYS A 261 -13.15 -11.65 29.29
C LYS A 261 -12.19 -10.50 29.00
N PHE A 262 -12.70 -9.41 28.46
CA PHE A 262 -11.90 -8.21 28.22
C PHE A 262 -11.59 -7.51 29.56
N ILE A 263 -10.34 -7.51 29.97
CA ILE A 263 -9.85 -6.85 31.18
C ILE A 263 -8.56 -6.14 30.78
N TRP A 264 -8.60 -4.80 30.77
CA TRP A 264 -7.42 -3.98 30.51
C TRP A 264 -6.58 -3.81 31.78
N THR A 265 -5.28 -3.89 31.68
CA THR A 265 -4.32 -3.73 32.76
C THR A 265 -3.20 -2.76 32.37
N ASP A 266 -2.39 -2.33 33.33
CA ASP A 266 -1.24 -1.45 33.06
C ASP A 266 -0.23 -2.08 32.11
N GLU A 267 -0.08 -3.40 32.12
CA GLU A 267 0.74 -4.13 31.14
C GLU A 267 0.32 -3.83 29.69
N HIS A 268 -0.99 -3.82 29.42
CA HIS A 268 -1.50 -3.53 28.07
C HIS A 268 -1.21 -2.07 27.66
N THR A 269 -1.29 -1.14 28.61
CA THR A 269 -0.94 0.27 28.39
C THR A 269 0.54 0.42 28.05
N GLN A 270 1.42 -0.26 28.81
CA GLN A 270 2.86 -0.26 28.54
C GLN A 270 3.19 -0.85 27.17
N VAL A 271 2.51 -1.93 26.75
CA VAL A 271 2.68 -2.50 25.41
C VAL A 271 2.29 -1.51 24.31
N VAL A 272 1.17 -0.78 24.48
CA VAL A 272 0.75 0.24 23.52
C VAL A 272 1.81 1.35 23.41
N GLN A 273 2.32 1.84 24.56
CA GLN A 273 3.37 2.87 24.61
C GLN A 273 4.66 2.38 23.93
N GLN A 274 5.10 1.15 24.25
CA GLN A 274 6.29 0.55 23.66
C GLN A 274 6.18 0.42 22.12
N LEU A 275 5.03 -0.01 21.60
CA LEU A 275 4.82 -0.10 20.16
C LEU A 275 4.80 1.28 19.48
N LYS A 276 4.19 2.28 20.11
CA LYS A 276 4.21 3.67 19.64
C LYS A 276 5.63 4.22 19.58
N GLU A 277 6.42 4.05 20.65
CA GLU A 277 7.82 4.48 20.68
C GLU A 277 8.68 3.77 19.63
N ALA A 278 8.51 2.45 19.48
CA ALA A 278 9.24 1.68 18.48
C ALA A 278 8.96 2.19 17.05
N LEU A 279 7.72 2.57 16.75
CA LEU A 279 7.36 3.17 15.46
C LEU A 279 7.97 4.57 15.26
N LEU A 280 8.10 5.38 16.31
CA LEU A 280 8.78 6.69 16.24
C LEU A 280 10.28 6.55 15.98
N LYS A 281 10.89 5.51 16.56
CA LYS A 281 12.31 5.20 16.43
C LYS A 281 12.62 4.22 15.30
N ALA A 282 11.62 3.97 14.41
CA ALA A 282 11.73 3.01 13.33
C ALA A 282 13.00 3.24 12.49
N PRO A 283 13.85 2.22 12.28
CA PRO A 283 15.06 2.37 11.48
C PRO A 283 14.72 2.60 10.01
N VAL A 284 15.68 3.11 9.26
CA VAL A 284 15.59 3.10 7.80
C VAL A 284 15.77 1.68 7.31
N LEU A 285 14.84 1.19 6.48
CA LEU A 285 15.00 -0.09 5.78
C LEU A 285 15.57 0.19 4.38
N ARG A 286 16.69 -0.46 4.06
CA ARG A 286 17.35 -0.28 2.76
C ARG A 286 16.91 -1.37 1.77
N GLN A 287 17.04 -1.07 0.49
CA GLN A 287 16.84 -2.08 -0.56
C GLN A 287 18.02 -3.06 -0.55
N PRO A 288 17.78 -4.39 -0.70
CA PRO A 288 18.84 -5.35 -0.86
C PRO A 288 19.58 -5.16 -2.18
N ASP A 289 20.88 -5.42 -2.17
CA ASP A 289 21.69 -5.48 -3.37
C ASP A 289 21.71 -6.90 -3.92
N TYR A 290 20.79 -7.19 -4.83
CA TYR A 290 20.71 -8.49 -5.47
C TYR A 290 21.79 -8.74 -6.55
N LYS A 291 22.49 -7.67 -6.98
CA LYS A 291 23.54 -7.77 -8.02
C LYS A 291 24.93 -7.93 -7.42
N GLY A 292 25.11 -7.55 -6.16
CA GLY A 292 26.37 -7.62 -5.44
C GLY A 292 26.71 -9.03 -5.00
N GLU A 293 27.98 -9.27 -4.69
CA GLU A 293 28.48 -10.57 -4.19
C GLU A 293 28.19 -10.81 -2.72
N ARG A 294 27.68 -9.78 -1.99
CA ARG A 294 27.44 -9.85 -0.55
C ARG A 294 26.19 -10.63 -0.24
N PRO A 295 26.27 -11.62 0.67
CA PRO A 295 25.13 -12.46 0.99
C PRO A 295 24.04 -11.68 1.72
N ILE A 296 22.79 -12.04 1.48
CA ILE A 296 21.66 -11.64 2.32
C ILE A 296 21.66 -12.56 3.55
N ILE A 297 21.68 -11.95 4.73
CA ILE A 297 21.78 -12.64 6.01
C ILE A 297 20.39 -12.66 6.66
N VAL A 298 19.86 -13.84 6.91
CA VAL A 298 18.61 -14.03 7.66
C VAL A 298 18.95 -14.48 9.06
N THR A 299 18.60 -13.69 10.06
CA THR A 299 18.74 -14.04 11.47
C THR A 299 17.35 -14.37 12.01
N VAL A 300 17.19 -15.56 12.57
CA VAL A 300 15.93 -16.05 13.14
C VAL A 300 16.13 -16.33 14.63
N ASP A 301 15.16 -15.89 15.43
CA ASP A 301 15.11 -16.19 16.87
C ASP A 301 13.73 -16.71 17.23
N THR A 302 13.66 -17.69 18.15
CA THR A 302 12.42 -18.32 18.54
C THR A 302 12.24 -18.34 20.06
N SER A 303 11.04 -17.99 20.47
CA SER A 303 10.60 -18.05 21.87
C SER A 303 9.34 -18.93 22.00
N PRO A 304 8.88 -19.24 23.23
CA PRO A 304 7.58 -19.87 23.41
C PRO A 304 6.39 -19.05 22.90
N ILE A 305 6.57 -17.76 22.69
CA ILE A 305 5.50 -16.83 22.27
C ILE A 305 5.43 -16.72 20.76
N GLY A 306 6.60 -16.59 20.12
CA GLY A 306 6.66 -16.31 18.69
C GLY A 306 8.02 -16.54 18.07
N ILE A 307 8.05 -16.39 16.77
CA ILE A 307 9.25 -16.38 15.93
C ILE A 307 9.49 -14.95 15.51
N GLY A 308 10.72 -14.47 15.63
CA GLY A 308 11.18 -13.19 15.09
C GLY A 308 12.28 -13.44 14.08
N TRP A 309 12.35 -12.61 13.03
CA TRP A 309 13.46 -12.62 12.10
C TRP A 309 13.81 -11.24 11.63
N VAL A 310 15.05 -11.08 11.18
CA VAL A 310 15.51 -9.89 10.48
C VAL A 310 16.30 -10.32 9.25
N ILE A 311 16.04 -9.66 8.15
CA ILE A 311 16.82 -9.78 6.91
C ILE A 311 17.75 -8.59 6.85
N ASN A 312 19.04 -8.85 6.76
CA ASN A 312 20.12 -7.88 6.71
C ASN A 312 21.03 -8.12 5.51
N GLN A 313 21.80 -7.11 5.16
CA GLN A 313 22.95 -7.21 4.27
C GLN A 313 24.03 -6.26 4.76
N GLU A 314 25.29 -6.50 4.37
CA GLU A 314 26.42 -5.62 4.68
C GLU A 314 26.69 -4.66 3.53
N ASP A 315 27.04 -3.41 3.83
CA ASP A 315 27.48 -2.44 2.84
C ASP A 315 28.99 -2.54 2.56
N GLU A 316 29.54 -1.58 1.84
CA GLU A 316 30.97 -1.58 1.45
C GLU A 316 31.92 -1.47 2.64
N ASP A 317 31.45 -0.82 3.67
CA ASP A 317 32.19 -0.63 4.91
C ASP A 317 31.94 -1.76 5.93
N GLN A 318 31.31 -2.88 5.51
CA GLN A 318 30.94 -4.02 6.35
C GLN A 318 29.92 -3.67 7.46
N HIS A 319 29.22 -2.56 7.34
CA HIS A 319 28.14 -2.22 8.25
C HIS A 319 26.86 -2.94 7.85
N ARG A 320 26.24 -3.62 8.82
CA ARG A 320 24.96 -4.29 8.60
C ARG A 320 23.81 -3.28 8.58
N TYR A 321 22.99 -3.39 7.55
CA TYR A 321 21.76 -2.64 7.47
C TYR A 321 20.54 -3.59 7.37
N ALA A 322 19.41 -3.16 7.94
CA ALA A 322 18.18 -3.91 7.90
C ALA A 322 17.46 -3.70 6.57
N ILE A 323 16.99 -4.79 5.99
CA ILE A 323 16.11 -4.82 4.83
C ILE A 323 14.65 -4.89 5.31
N ARG A 324 14.37 -5.79 6.27
CA ARG A 324 13.05 -5.91 6.92
C ARG A 324 13.14 -6.74 8.20
N PHE A 325 12.27 -6.43 9.14
CA PHE A 325 11.96 -7.29 10.26
C PHE A 325 10.71 -8.12 9.97
N GLY A 326 10.54 -9.21 10.68
CA GLY A 326 9.32 -9.97 10.62
C GLY A 326 9.07 -10.73 11.92
N ALA A 327 7.84 -11.10 12.14
CA ALA A 327 7.46 -11.84 13.34
C ALA A 327 6.20 -12.67 13.10
N LYS A 328 6.11 -13.80 13.79
CA LYS A 328 4.95 -14.69 13.77
C LYS A 328 4.62 -15.19 15.17
N ILE A 329 3.40 -14.93 15.61
CA ILE A 329 2.91 -15.44 16.91
C ILE A 329 2.63 -16.94 16.76
N LEU A 330 3.10 -17.73 17.72
CA LEU A 330 2.85 -19.16 17.78
C LEU A 330 1.46 -19.46 18.35
N ASN A 331 0.77 -20.43 17.75
CA ASN A 331 -0.45 -20.96 18.31
C ASN A 331 -0.16 -21.85 19.55
N GLU A 332 -1.18 -22.22 20.33
CA GLU A 332 -1.02 -22.98 21.57
C GLU A 332 -0.25 -24.30 21.40
N ARG A 333 -0.49 -25.03 20.32
CA ARG A 333 0.23 -26.28 20.02
C ARG A 333 1.71 -26.00 19.74
N GLN A 334 2.03 -24.97 18.99
CA GLN A 334 3.40 -24.61 18.61
C GLN A 334 4.19 -24.07 19.80
N ARG A 335 3.55 -23.36 20.74
CA ARG A 335 4.16 -22.89 22.00
C ARG A 335 4.71 -24.03 22.86
N ASN A 336 4.08 -25.21 22.78
CA ASN A 336 4.47 -26.41 23.54
C ASN A 336 5.52 -27.28 22.82
N TYR A 337 6.04 -26.84 21.65
CA TYR A 337 7.13 -27.59 21.02
C TYR A 337 8.42 -27.48 21.84
N ALA A 338 9.23 -28.53 21.81
CA ALA A 338 10.60 -28.49 22.36
C ALA A 338 11.41 -27.40 21.64
N GLN A 339 12.40 -26.80 22.30
CA GLN A 339 13.19 -25.68 21.78
C GLN A 339 13.75 -26.00 20.39
N VAL A 340 14.41 -27.13 20.22
CA VAL A 340 14.98 -27.55 18.92
C VAL A 340 13.91 -27.56 17.80
N LYS A 341 12.70 -28.03 18.10
CA LYS A 341 11.61 -28.04 17.12
C LYS A 341 11.10 -26.64 16.80
N ARG A 342 11.10 -25.71 17.77
CA ARG A 342 10.76 -24.31 17.52
C ARG A 342 11.79 -23.64 16.62
N GLU A 343 13.09 -23.85 16.87
CA GLU A 343 14.17 -23.32 16.04
C GLU A 343 14.05 -23.80 14.57
N LEU A 344 13.87 -25.12 14.39
CA LEU A 344 13.63 -25.66 13.06
C LEU A 344 12.36 -25.10 12.41
N TRP A 345 11.30 -24.90 13.21
CA TRP A 345 10.07 -24.30 12.71
C TRP A 345 10.27 -22.83 12.31
N GLY A 346 11.13 -22.10 13.03
CA GLY A 346 11.54 -20.74 12.69
C GLY A 346 12.21 -20.64 11.33
N LEU A 347 13.07 -21.59 10.99
CA LEU A 347 13.74 -21.65 9.69
C LEU A 347 12.79 -22.01 8.52
N LEU A 348 11.67 -22.66 8.80
CA LEU A 348 10.68 -23.09 7.80
C LEU A 348 9.56 -22.05 7.57
N THR A 349 9.53 -20.97 8.37
CA THR A 349 8.42 -20.01 8.37
C THR A 349 8.75 -18.73 7.68
#